data_57d360da7d01dbfc903abbb42778db8f
#
_entry.id   57d360da7d01dbfc903abbb42778db8f
#
_cell.length_a   1.000
_cell.length_b   1.000
_cell.length_c   1.000
_cell.angle_alpha   90.00
_cell.angle_beta   90.00
_cell.angle_gamma   90.00
#
_symmetry.space_group_name_H-M   'P 1'
#
loop_
_entity.id
_entity.type
_entity.pdbx_description
1 polymer ?
#
loop_
_entity_poly.entity_id
_entity_poly.type
_entity_poly.pdbx_seq_one_letter_code
_entity_poly.pdbx_strand_id
1 'polypeptide(L)'
;MNEALRWIQERHGKDNVIAAIIHRDEKTPHLSAYVVPKDPDTGRLNCRRFLGGAKALNEMQTDFARVVGRPVGLERGIEGSKATHTKLKTYYGALERDAPEHKNLTPADLEPQVLKKGIFTRVVEDPEQVAKRISQTVQQHY
;
A
#
# COMPACT_ATOMS: atom_id res chain seq x y z
N MET A 1 -21.20 -8.40 0.71
CA MET A 1 -21.61 -7.10 1.30
C MET A 1 -22.36 -7.30 2.60
N ASN A 2 -23.39 -8.15 2.64
CA ASN A 2 -24.10 -8.46 3.89
C ASN A 2 -23.16 -8.99 4.99
N GLU A 3 -22.10 -9.72 4.62
CA GLU A 3 -21.11 -10.24 5.57
C GLU A 3 -20.34 -9.13 6.28
N ALA A 4 -19.90 -8.08 5.57
CA ALA A 4 -19.20 -6.96 6.18
C ALA A 4 -20.08 -6.22 7.20
N LEU A 5 -21.34 -5.94 6.82
CA LEU A 5 -22.29 -5.31 7.72
C LEU A 5 -22.61 -6.20 8.91
N ARG A 6 -22.82 -7.50 8.70
CA ARG A 6 -23.07 -8.46 9.77
C ARG A 6 -21.90 -8.48 10.75
N TRP A 7 -20.66 -8.59 10.25
CA TRP A 7 -19.46 -8.55 11.07
C TRP A 7 -19.35 -7.29 11.92
N ILE A 8 -19.65 -6.11 11.32
CA ILE A 8 -19.66 -4.83 12.06
C ILE A 8 -20.72 -4.85 13.19
N GLN A 9 -21.92 -5.35 12.89
CA GLN A 9 -23.01 -5.43 13.86
C GLN A 9 -22.73 -6.40 14.99
N GLU A 10 -22.14 -7.57 14.68
CA GLU A 10 -21.74 -8.56 15.69
C GLU A 10 -20.66 -8.01 16.62
N ARG A 11 -19.70 -7.28 16.06
CA ARG A 11 -18.59 -6.69 16.84
C ARG A 11 -18.98 -5.50 17.70
N HIS A 12 -19.81 -4.62 17.18
CA HIS A 12 -20.11 -3.34 17.82
C HIS A 12 -21.50 -3.30 18.45
N GLY A 13 -22.31 -4.30 18.22
CA GLY A 13 -23.73 -4.29 18.59
C GLY A 13 -24.60 -3.71 17.48
N LYS A 14 -25.71 -4.40 17.18
CA LYS A 14 -26.61 -4.00 16.09
C LYS A 14 -27.16 -2.58 16.27
N ASP A 15 -27.52 -2.23 17.50
CA ASP A 15 -28.12 -0.92 17.84
C ASP A 15 -27.09 0.22 17.80
N ASN A 16 -25.81 -0.12 17.86
CA ASN A 16 -24.73 0.86 17.76
C ASN A 16 -24.39 1.20 16.30
N VAL A 17 -24.79 0.39 15.33
CA VAL A 17 -24.59 0.66 13.90
C VAL A 17 -25.78 1.43 13.36
N ILE A 18 -25.66 2.76 13.32
CA ILE A 18 -26.76 3.67 12.97
C ILE A 18 -26.98 3.82 11.46
N ALA A 19 -25.95 3.63 10.66
CA ALA A 19 -26.04 3.68 9.21
C ALA A 19 -24.92 2.85 8.57
N ALA A 20 -25.21 2.33 7.37
CA ALA A 20 -24.22 1.68 6.51
C ALA A 20 -24.54 2.04 5.05
N ILE A 21 -23.59 2.66 4.36
CA ILE A 21 -23.75 3.22 3.03
C ILE A 21 -22.69 2.62 2.12
N ILE A 22 -23.12 2.25 0.90
CA ILE A 22 -22.20 1.73 -0.12
C ILE A 22 -22.00 2.83 -1.14
N HIS A 23 -20.75 3.25 -1.27
CA HIS A 23 -20.32 4.17 -2.31
C HIS A 23 -19.94 3.35 -3.54
N ARG A 24 -20.56 3.67 -4.68
CA ARG A 24 -20.30 3.04 -5.98
C ARG A 24 -19.94 4.04 -7.06
N ASP A 25 -19.93 5.29 -6.70
CA ASP A 25 -19.63 6.47 -7.53
C ASP A 25 -18.13 6.77 -7.60
N GLU A 26 -17.35 6.10 -6.77
CA GLU A 26 -15.89 6.18 -6.78
C GLU A 26 -15.25 5.02 -7.55
N LYS A 27 -13.96 5.16 -7.93
CA LYS A 27 -13.19 4.12 -8.65
C LYS A 27 -13.19 2.77 -7.90
N THR A 28 -13.21 2.81 -6.58
CA THR A 28 -13.21 1.62 -5.72
C THR A 28 -14.49 1.59 -4.90
N PRO A 29 -15.44 0.70 -5.17
CA PRO A 29 -16.63 0.54 -4.34
C PRO A 29 -16.25 0.20 -2.91
N HIS A 30 -16.83 0.93 -1.94
CA HIS A 30 -16.54 0.71 -0.52
C HIS A 30 -17.78 0.89 0.36
N LEU A 31 -17.74 0.28 1.54
CA LEU A 31 -18.77 0.36 2.57
C LEU A 31 -18.30 1.33 3.67
N SER A 32 -19.08 2.38 3.91
CA SER A 32 -18.93 3.25 5.07
C SER A 32 -20.00 2.90 6.12
N ALA A 33 -19.57 2.59 7.35
CA ALA A 33 -20.47 2.31 8.46
C ALA A 33 -20.27 3.34 9.57
N TYR A 34 -21.36 3.84 10.11
CA TYR A 34 -21.39 4.78 11.22
C TYR A 34 -21.76 4.04 12.49
N VAL A 35 -20.85 4.01 13.45
CA VAL A 35 -21.02 3.30 14.71
C VAL A 35 -20.96 4.28 15.87
N VAL A 36 -22.00 4.26 16.71
CA VAL A 36 -22.03 4.97 17.99
C VAL A 36 -21.60 4.00 19.08
N PRO A 37 -20.41 4.16 19.69
CA PRO A 37 -19.85 3.19 20.63
C PRO A 37 -20.50 3.29 22.01
N LYS A 38 -21.80 2.99 22.11
CA LYS A 38 -22.55 2.99 23.36
C LYS A 38 -22.31 1.68 24.12
N ASP A 39 -21.76 1.79 25.30
CA ASP A 39 -21.52 0.66 26.18
C ASP A 39 -22.85 0.06 26.68
N PRO A 40 -23.13 -1.22 26.45
CA PRO A 40 -24.41 -1.83 26.83
C PRO A 40 -24.63 -1.89 28.35
N ASP A 41 -23.56 -1.92 29.15
CA ASP A 41 -23.65 -2.07 30.60
C ASP A 41 -23.88 -0.71 31.28
N THR A 42 -23.27 0.34 30.75
CA THR A 42 -23.33 1.68 31.39
C THR A 42 -24.21 2.68 30.64
N GLY A 43 -24.57 2.39 29.40
CA GLY A 43 -25.32 3.30 28.51
C GLY A 43 -24.51 4.51 28.04
N ARG A 44 -23.23 4.64 28.42
CA ARG A 44 -22.34 5.75 28.07
C ARG A 44 -21.52 5.46 26.81
N LEU A 45 -21.04 6.51 26.17
CA LEU A 45 -20.09 6.36 25.05
C LEU A 45 -18.72 5.85 25.56
N ASN A 46 -18.24 4.76 24.96
CA ASN A 46 -17.01 4.10 25.37
C ASN A 46 -16.23 3.55 24.17
N CYS A 47 -15.57 4.43 23.42
CA CYS A 47 -14.74 4.02 22.27
C CYS A 47 -13.67 3.00 22.65
N ARG A 48 -13.09 3.12 23.86
CA ARG A 48 -12.01 2.23 24.30
C ARG A 48 -12.46 0.77 24.44
N ARG A 49 -13.71 0.53 24.86
CA ARG A 49 -14.30 -0.82 24.94
C ARG A 49 -14.35 -1.48 23.55
N PHE A 50 -14.69 -0.73 22.51
CA PHE A 50 -14.91 -1.26 21.16
C PHE A 50 -13.65 -1.29 20.29
N LEU A 51 -12.78 -0.28 20.42
CA LEU A 51 -11.59 -0.14 19.60
C LEU A 51 -10.33 -0.67 20.30
N GLY A 52 -10.31 -0.66 21.64
CA GLY A 52 -9.13 -1.08 22.40
C GLY A 52 -7.92 -0.20 22.13
N GLY A 53 -6.74 -0.83 22.13
CA GLY A 53 -5.47 -0.18 21.73
C GLY A 53 -4.97 -0.70 20.39
N ALA A 54 -3.73 -0.35 20.03
CA ALA A 54 -3.11 -0.73 18.76
C ALA A 54 -3.18 -2.25 18.48
N LYS A 55 -2.98 -3.08 19.49
CA LYS A 55 -3.09 -4.55 19.37
C LYS A 55 -4.51 -4.97 18.98
N ALA A 56 -5.52 -4.47 19.67
CA ALA A 56 -6.92 -4.81 19.39
C ALA A 56 -7.35 -4.35 17.99
N LEU A 57 -6.88 -3.19 17.53
CA LEU A 57 -7.13 -2.71 16.17
C LEU A 57 -6.46 -3.61 15.13
N ASN A 58 -5.26 -4.08 15.39
CA ASN A 58 -4.54 -5.01 14.52
C ASN A 58 -5.25 -6.37 14.42
N GLU A 59 -5.67 -6.91 15.56
CA GLU A 59 -6.47 -8.13 15.64
C GLU A 59 -7.81 -7.98 14.92
N MET A 60 -8.46 -6.83 15.03
CA MET A 60 -9.69 -6.49 14.32
C MET A 60 -9.52 -6.55 12.81
N GLN A 61 -8.44 -5.96 12.27
CA GLN A 61 -8.13 -6.03 10.84
C GLN A 61 -7.88 -7.47 10.38
N THR A 62 -7.17 -8.26 11.18
CA THR A 62 -6.90 -9.66 10.88
C THR A 62 -8.19 -10.49 10.86
N ASP A 63 -9.07 -10.27 11.83
CA ASP A 63 -10.35 -10.97 11.91
C ASP A 63 -11.28 -10.58 10.76
N PHE A 64 -11.38 -9.28 10.43
CA PHE A 64 -12.15 -8.82 9.28
C PHE A 64 -11.65 -9.43 7.97
N ALA A 65 -10.35 -9.44 7.74
CA ALA A 65 -9.76 -10.06 6.56
C ALA A 65 -10.06 -11.56 6.49
N ARG A 66 -10.04 -12.26 7.62
CA ARG A 66 -10.34 -13.69 7.70
C ARG A 66 -11.82 -13.99 7.42
N VAL A 67 -12.73 -13.24 8.04
CA VAL A 67 -14.16 -13.53 8.00
C VAL A 67 -14.83 -12.97 6.76
N VAL A 68 -14.47 -11.76 6.36
CA VAL A 68 -15.12 -11.02 5.27
C VAL A 68 -14.28 -11.01 4.00
N GLY A 69 -12.97 -10.79 4.12
CA GLY A 69 -12.08 -10.60 2.97
C GLY A 69 -11.79 -11.90 2.21
N ARG A 70 -11.28 -12.92 2.89
CA ARG A 70 -10.86 -14.17 2.26
C ARG A 70 -11.95 -14.87 1.44
N PRO A 71 -13.22 -14.94 1.89
CA PRO A 71 -14.28 -15.57 1.11
C PRO A 71 -14.53 -14.88 -0.25
N VAL A 72 -14.09 -13.64 -0.43
CA VAL A 72 -14.23 -12.88 -1.69
C VAL A 72 -12.88 -12.59 -2.36
N GLY A 73 -11.83 -13.32 -1.97
CA GLY A 73 -10.51 -13.23 -2.59
C GLY A 73 -9.68 -12.01 -2.17
N LEU A 74 -10.06 -11.33 -1.08
CA LEU A 74 -9.29 -10.22 -0.54
C LEU A 74 -8.38 -10.69 0.59
N GLU A 75 -7.16 -10.18 0.60
CA GLU A 75 -6.18 -10.45 1.64
C GLU A 75 -6.05 -9.28 2.61
N ARG A 76 -5.52 -9.60 3.80
CA ARG A 76 -5.15 -8.57 4.76
C ARG A 76 -3.94 -7.81 4.26
N GLY A 77 -3.92 -6.49 4.44
CA GLY A 77 -2.71 -5.69 4.24
C GLY A 77 -1.54 -6.16 5.14
N ILE A 78 -0.33 -5.78 4.75
CA ILE A 78 0.91 -6.19 5.43
C ILE A 78 0.90 -5.70 6.88
N GLU A 79 1.02 -6.64 7.81
CA GLU A 79 1.11 -6.34 9.23
C GLU A 79 2.43 -5.64 9.55
N GLY A 80 2.36 -4.56 10.34
CA GLY A 80 3.55 -3.76 10.68
C GLY A 80 4.14 -2.97 9.51
N SER A 81 3.38 -2.78 8.41
CA SER A 81 3.82 -1.96 7.28
C SER A 81 4.28 -0.58 7.75
N LYS A 82 5.47 -0.17 7.31
CA LYS A 82 6.02 1.18 7.53
C LYS A 82 5.66 2.15 6.41
N ALA A 83 4.77 1.73 5.50
CA ALA A 83 4.31 2.60 4.42
C ALA A 83 3.69 3.88 4.98
N THR A 84 4.12 5.02 4.46
CA THR A 84 3.59 6.33 4.80
C THR A 84 2.44 6.69 3.85
N HIS A 85 1.50 7.48 4.35
CA HIS A 85 0.39 7.96 3.53
C HIS A 85 0.92 8.83 2.38
N THR A 86 0.65 8.42 1.15
CA THR A 86 0.92 9.22 -0.05
C THR A 86 -0.35 9.94 -0.46
N LYS A 87 -0.25 11.20 -0.87
CA LYS A 87 -1.41 11.95 -1.37
C LYS A 87 -2.05 11.17 -2.52
N LEU A 88 -3.37 10.97 -2.49
CA LEU A 88 -4.13 10.21 -3.49
C LEU A 88 -3.79 10.64 -4.93
N LYS A 89 -3.70 11.96 -5.18
CA LYS A 89 -3.33 12.49 -6.49
C LYS A 89 -1.95 11.99 -6.97
N THR A 90 -0.98 11.90 -6.06
CA THR A 90 0.37 11.41 -6.39
C THR A 90 0.36 9.91 -6.66
N TYR A 91 -0.40 9.14 -5.86
CA TYR A 91 -0.55 7.71 -6.02
C TYR A 91 -1.22 7.35 -7.36
N TYR A 92 -2.38 7.93 -7.65
CA TYR A 92 -3.07 7.68 -8.92
C TYR A 92 -2.32 8.24 -10.12
N GLY A 93 -1.67 9.40 -9.99
CA GLY A 93 -0.80 9.93 -11.04
C GLY A 93 0.43 9.07 -11.33
N ALA A 94 0.88 8.25 -10.37
CA ALA A 94 1.93 7.25 -10.60
C ALA A 94 1.39 6.00 -11.31
N LEU A 95 0.15 5.58 -10.99
CA LEU A 95 -0.52 4.44 -11.65
C LEU A 95 -0.97 4.75 -13.09
N GLU A 96 -1.30 6.01 -13.38
CA GLU A 96 -1.74 6.48 -14.70
C GLU A 96 -0.55 6.83 -15.63
N ARG A 97 0.68 6.86 -15.11
CA ARG A 97 1.86 6.97 -15.96
C ARG A 97 2.08 5.62 -16.64
N ASP A 98 2.29 5.70 -17.94
CA ASP A 98 2.83 4.54 -18.66
C ASP A 98 4.09 4.06 -17.93
N ALA A 99 4.23 2.75 -17.79
CA ALA A 99 5.45 2.19 -17.22
C ALA A 99 6.63 2.82 -17.99
N PRO A 100 7.64 3.36 -17.27
CA PRO A 100 8.79 3.92 -17.96
C PRO A 100 9.31 2.85 -18.92
N GLU A 101 9.51 3.25 -20.18
CA GLU A 101 10.14 2.34 -21.16
C GLU A 101 11.43 1.83 -20.53
N HIS A 102 11.44 0.56 -20.19
CA HIS A 102 12.65 -0.08 -19.69
C HIS A 102 13.70 0.04 -20.78
N LYS A 103 14.71 0.87 -20.58
CA LYS A 103 15.86 0.89 -21.46
C LYS A 103 16.57 -0.46 -21.30
N ASN A 104 16.32 -1.35 -22.25
CA ASN A 104 17.03 -2.61 -22.29
C ASN A 104 18.53 -2.30 -22.43
N LEU A 105 19.30 -2.76 -21.46
CA LEU A 105 20.75 -2.67 -21.53
C LEU A 105 21.22 -3.49 -22.73
N THR A 106 21.96 -2.85 -23.60
CA THR A 106 22.57 -3.49 -24.74
C THR A 106 24.00 -3.96 -24.38
N PRO A 107 24.59 -4.92 -25.10
CA PRO A 107 25.99 -5.29 -24.89
C PRO A 107 26.96 -4.10 -24.94
N ALA A 108 26.65 -3.09 -25.76
CA ALA A 108 27.45 -1.86 -25.86
C ALA A 108 27.42 -1.03 -24.57
N ASP A 109 26.30 -1.07 -23.81
CA ASP A 109 26.19 -0.37 -22.50
C ASP A 109 27.09 -1.02 -21.44
N LEU A 110 27.48 -2.29 -21.63
CA LEU A 110 28.35 -3.05 -20.73
C LEU A 110 29.83 -2.83 -21.03
N GLU A 111 30.17 -2.32 -22.22
CA GLU A 111 31.56 -2.05 -22.58
C GLU A 111 32.14 -0.89 -21.76
N PRO A 112 33.42 -1.00 -21.33
CA PRO A 112 34.14 0.07 -20.65
C PRO A 112 34.23 1.33 -21.52
N GLN A 113 33.84 2.48 -21.00
CA GLN A 113 33.96 3.75 -21.69
C GLN A 113 35.35 4.37 -21.54
N VAL A 114 35.75 5.15 -22.53
CA VAL A 114 37.04 5.84 -22.50
C VAL A 114 36.91 7.11 -21.65
N LEU A 115 37.58 7.15 -20.51
CA LEU A 115 37.57 8.27 -19.58
C LEU A 115 38.51 9.41 -20.04
N LYS A 116 39.70 9.05 -20.60
CA LYS A 116 40.67 10.00 -21.13
C LYS A 116 41.35 9.42 -22.37
N LYS A 117 41.49 10.23 -23.41
CA LYS A 117 42.20 9.92 -24.61
C LYS A 117 43.37 10.90 -24.77
N GLY A 118 44.60 10.42 -24.52
CA GLY A 118 45.83 11.17 -24.76
C GLY A 118 46.50 10.70 -26.09
N ILE A 119 47.57 11.38 -26.52
CA ILE A 119 48.27 11.06 -27.78
C ILE A 119 48.87 9.64 -27.74
N PHE A 120 49.30 9.17 -26.55
CA PHE A 120 49.91 7.85 -26.35
C PHE A 120 49.28 7.02 -25.23
N THR A 121 48.22 7.53 -24.56
CA THR A 121 47.57 6.87 -23.44
C THR A 121 46.06 6.88 -23.60
N ARG A 122 45.45 5.72 -23.35
CA ARG A 122 44.00 5.53 -23.31
C ARG A 122 43.62 4.98 -21.95
N VAL A 123 42.86 5.76 -21.20
CA VAL A 123 42.30 5.32 -19.89
C VAL A 123 40.86 4.92 -20.12
N VAL A 124 40.52 3.69 -19.78
CA VAL A 124 39.16 3.13 -19.86
C VAL A 124 38.62 2.89 -18.46
N GLU A 125 37.31 2.83 -18.35
CA GLU A 125 36.64 2.46 -17.10
C GLU A 125 37.13 1.11 -16.60
N ASP A 126 37.36 0.99 -15.29
CA ASP A 126 37.53 -0.29 -14.64
C ASP A 126 36.18 -0.99 -14.41
N PRO A 127 36.12 -2.28 -14.06
CA PRO A 127 34.87 -3.01 -13.86
C PRO A 127 33.94 -2.40 -12.79
N GLU A 128 34.49 -1.77 -11.75
CA GLU A 128 33.74 -1.15 -10.69
C GLU A 128 33.08 0.14 -11.16
N GLN A 129 33.76 0.93 -11.96
CA GLN A 129 33.23 2.14 -12.59
C GLN A 129 32.11 1.81 -13.59
N VAL A 130 32.26 0.76 -14.38
CA VAL A 130 31.22 0.25 -15.28
C VAL A 130 29.98 -0.18 -14.48
N ALA A 131 30.16 -0.96 -13.41
CA ALA A 131 29.07 -1.40 -12.57
C ALA A 131 28.33 -0.23 -11.91
N LYS A 132 29.05 0.78 -11.44
CA LYS A 132 28.48 2.00 -10.85
C LYS A 132 27.67 2.80 -11.87
N ARG A 133 28.18 2.98 -13.09
CA ARG A 133 27.49 3.69 -14.18
C ARG A 133 26.18 2.99 -14.54
N ILE A 134 26.21 1.67 -14.70
CA ILE A 134 25.03 0.87 -15.03
C ILE A 134 24.00 0.95 -13.90
N SER A 135 24.42 0.80 -12.65
CA SER A 135 23.52 0.92 -11.48
C SER A 135 22.84 2.28 -11.40
N GLN A 136 23.58 3.36 -11.69
CA GLN A 136 22.99 4.71 -11.73
C GLN A 136 21.98 4.87 -12.88
N THR A 137 22.26 4.31 -14.05
CA THR A 137 21.33 4.32 -15.20
C THR A 137 20.04 3.56 -14.86
N VAL A 138 20.14 2.41 -14.20
CA VAL A 138 18.98 1.63 -13.76
C VAL A 138 18.19 2.40 -12.71
N GLN A 139 18.83 3.01 -11.71
CA GLN A 139 18.15 3.76 -10.64
C GLN A 139 17.43 5.03 -11.13
N GLN A 140 17.88 5.65 -12.22
CA GLN A 140 17.22 6.84 -12.78
C GLN A 140 15.91 6.51 -13.51
N HIS A 141 15.69 5.24 -13.85
CA HIS A 141 14.52 4.78 -14.59
C HIS A 141 13.51 3.99 -13.72
N TYR A 142 13.79 3.88 -12.40
CA TYR A 142 12.90 3.33 -11.38
C TYR A 142 12.52 4.40 -10.34
#